data_991f29c56da72fc56eaa692982751901
#
_entry.id   991f29c56da72fc56eaa692982751901
#
_cell.length_a   1.000
_cell.length_b   1.000
_cell.length_c   1.000
_cell.angle_alpha   90.00
_cell.angle_beta   90.00
_cell.angle_gamma   90.00
#
_symmetry.space_group_name_H-M   'P 1'
#
loop_
_entity.id
_entity.type
_entity.pdbx_description
1 polymer ?
#
loop_
_entity_poly.entity_id
_entity_poly.type
_entity_poly.pdbx_seq_one_letter_code
_entity_poly.pdbx_strand_id
1 'polypeptide(L)'
;DPKDSTSLERNDLDFSKSLEEKKLLGMKFGVPKEFLAKGLDPEVKDSFMNVLKTLTEQGAIVEFFSVETMEYMIPAYYIIASAEASSNLERFDGVKYGYRAAEYEGLHDMYKKTRTEAFGEEVKRRIMLGSFVLSSGYYDAYYLKALRTKALIKKEFDQAFEKYDVILAPEAPYTAPKIGESLQDPLAMYLGDVYTVAVNLCGL
;
A
#
# COMPACT_ATOMS: atom_id res chain seq x y z
N ASP A 1 4.39 21.62 -4.07
CA ASP A 1 4.14 22.40 -2.86
C ASP A 1 5.46 22.70 -2.15
N PRO A 2 5.90 23.99 -2.07
CA PRO A 2 7.17 24.37 -1.45
C PRO A 2 7.26 24.06 0.07
N LYS A 3 6.12 23.81 0.71
CA LYS A 3 6.06 23.44 2.14
C LYS A 3 6.16 21.93 2.37
N ASP A 4 6.03 21.12 1.34
CA ASP A 4 6.18 19.67 1.39
C ASP A 4 7.54 19.29 0.83
N SER A 5 8.44 18.83 1.68
CA SER A 5 9.81 18.42 1.29
C SER A 5 9.86 17.18 0.39
N THR A 6 8.74 16.46 0.24
CA THR A 6 8.63 15.31 -0.66
C THR A 6 8.10 15.68 -2.04
N SER A 7 7.58 16.90 -2.20
CA SER A 7 7.08 17.41 -3.48
C SER A 7 8.25 17.76 -4.41
N LEU A 8 8.24 17.19 -5.60
CA LEU A 8 9.23 17.45 -6.64
C LEU A 8 8.73 18.55 -7.59
N GLU A 9 9.55 19.56 -7.83
CA GLU A 9 9.26 20.57 -8.84
C GLU A 9 9.68 20.03 -10.23
N ARG A 10 8.68 19.63 -11.03
CA ARG A 10 8.87 19.10 -12.37
C ARG A 10 7.96 19.82 -13.36
N ASN A 11 8.56 20.53 -14.31
CA ASN A 11 7.87 21.27 -15.37
C ASN A 11 8.03 20.61 -16.76
N ASP A 12 8.68 19.43 -16.81
CA ASP A 12 9.05 18.70 -18.03
C ASP A 12 7.98 17.68 -18.48
N LEU A 13 6.92 17.48 -17.68
CA LEU A 13 5.87 16.51 -17.95
C LEU A 13 4.55 17.20 -18.31
N ASP A 14 4.11 17.01 -19.53
CA ASP A 14 2.78 17.40 -20.00
C ASP A 14 1.98 16.15 -20.33
N PHE A 15 1.22 15.66 -19.33
CA PHE A 15 0.40 14.45 -19.49
C PHE A 15 -0.83 14.68 -20.40
N SER A 16 -1.22 15.93 -20.69
CA SER A 16 -2.36 16.20 -21.55
C SER A 16 -2.12 15.78 -23.00
N LYS A 17 -0.88 15.88 -23.47
CA LYS A 17 -0.50 15.48 -24.84
C LYS A 17 -0.71 14.00 -25.12
N SER A 18 -0.53 13.14 -24.11
CA SER A 18 -0.73 11.70 -24.26
C SER A 18 -2.21 11.31 -24.42
N LEU A 19 -3.15 12.18 -24.00
CA LEU A 19 -4.59 11.94 -24.15
C LEU A 19 -5.07 12.11 -25.61
N GLU A 20 -4.33 12.84 -26.42
CA GLU A 20 -4.64 13.05 -27.84
C GLU A 20 -4.25 11.83 -28.70
N GLU A 21 -3.29 11.04 -28.23
CA GLU A 21 -2.80 9.86 -28.92
C GLU A 21 -3.55 8.60 -28.46
N LYS A 22 -4.62 8.21 -29.16
CA LYS A 22 -5.36 6.97 -28.92
C LYS A 22 -4.54 5.74 -29.36
N LYS A 23 -3.48 5.41 -28.65
CA LYS A 23 -2.58 4.29 -28.99
C LYS A 23 -2.86 3.06 -28.10
N LEU A 24 -4.06 2.48 -28.20
CA LEU A 24 -4.32 1.19 -27.53
C LEU A 24 -4.00 -0.01 -28.43
N LEU A 25 -3.97 0.19 -29.75
CA LEU A 25 -3.71 -0.88 -30.71
C LEU A 25 -2.33 -1.51 -30.51
N GLY A 26 -2.33 -2.79 -30.17
CA GLY A 26 -1.12 -3.57 -29.93
C GLY A 26 -0.46 -3.39 -28.57
N MET A 27 -0.94 -2.48 -27.73
CA MET A 27 -0.47 -2.38 -26.33
C MET A 27 -0.81 -3.65 -25.55
N LYS A 28 0.14 -4.11 -24.74
CA LYS A 28 0.02 -5.33 -23.94
C LYS A 28 -0.33 -5.00 -22.51
N PHE A 29 -1.48 -5.50 -22.08
CA PHE A 29 -1.98 -5.38 -20.71
C PHE A 29 -1.88 -6.71 -19.98
N GLY A 30 -1.16 -6.75 -18.86
CA GLY A 30 -1.06 -7.91 -17.98
C GLY A 30 -2.06 -7.83 -16.84
N VAL A 31 -2.75 -8.93 -16.54
CA VAL A 31 -3.69 -9.04 -15.40
C VAL A 31 -3.26 -10.19 -14.50
N PRO A 32 -2.87 -9.94 -13.24
CA PRO A 32 -2.61 -11.02 -12.30
C PRO A 32 -3.89 -11.83 -12.03
N LYS A 33 -3.83 -13.15 -12.25
CA LYS A 33 -5.00 -14.05 -12.07
C LYS A 33 -5.49 -14.05 -10.63
N GLU A 34 -4.57 -13.96 -9.69
CA GLU A 34 -4.81 -13.99 -8.26
C GLU A 34 -5.65 -12.79 -7.80
N PHE A 35 -5.58 -11.67 -8.51
CA PHE A 35 -6.39 -10.47 -8.23
C PHE A 35 -7.89 -10.65 -8.55
N LEU A 36 -8.24 -11.68 -9.31
CA LEU A 36 -9.63 -12.03 -9.62
C LEU A 36 -10.14 -13.25 -8.84
N ALA A 37 -9.38 -13.68 -7.83
CA ALA A 37 -9.71 -14.84 -6.99
C ALA A 37 -10.86 -14.58 -6.01
N LYS A 38 -11.06 -15.52 -5.08
CA LYS A 38 -12.10 -15.41 -4.05
C LYS A 38 -11.89 -14.18 -3.16
N GLY A 39 -12.98 -13.46 -2.86
CA GLY A 39 -12.97 -12.26 -2.01
C GLY A 39 -13.20 -10.96 -2.78
N LEU A 40 -13.13 -10.99 -4.10
CA LEU A 40 -13.52 -9.87 -4.95
C LEU A 40 -15.05 -9.84 -5.10
N ASP A 41 -15.65 -8.69 -4.80
CA ASP A 41 -17.08 -8.46 -4.97
C ASP A 41 -17.49 -8.69 -6.44
N PRO A 42 -18.59 -9.39 -6.71
CA PRO A 42 -19.06 -9.66 -8.08
C PRO A 42 -19.27 -8.40 -8.92
N GLU A 43 -19.80 -7.32 -8.34
CA GLU A 43 -20.04 -6.05 -9.05
C GLU A 43 -18.72 -5.42 -9.48
N VAL A 44 -17.71 -5.41 -8.59
CA VAL A 44 -16.35 -4.92 -8.90
C VAL A 44 -15.72 -5.78 -9.98
N LYS A 45 -15.84 -7.11 -9.87
CA LYS A 45 -15.33 -8.05 -10.85
C LYS A 45 -15.95 -7.84 -12.24
N ASP A 46 -17.27 -7.71 -12.30
CA ASP A 46 -17.98 -7.51 -13.57
C ASP A 46 -17.60 -6.18 -14.22
N SER A 47 -17.50 -5.11 -13.43
CA SER A 47 -17.01 -3.82 -13.89
C SER A 47 -15.59 -3.91 -14.46
N PHE A 48 -14.67 -4.58 -13.75
CA PHE A 48 -13.31 -4.78 -14.21
C PHE A 48 -13.23 -5.61 -15.49
N MET A 49 -14.01 -6.70 -15.59
CA MET A 49 -14.07 -7.51 -16.81
C MET A 49 -14.61 -6.74 -18.02
N ASN A 50 -15.56 -5.82 -17.80
CA ASN A 50 -16.03 -4.92 -18.85
C ASN A 50 -14.95 -3.97 -19.35
N VAL A 51 -14.06 -3.47 -18.46
CA VAL A 51 -12.89 -2.67 -18.85
C VAL A 51 -11.96 -3.50 -19.73
N LEU A 52 -11.62 -4.74 -19.33
CA LEU A 52 -10.76 -5.61 -20.15
C LEU A 52 -11.34 -5.89 -21.54
N LYS A 53 -12.66 -6.11 -21.60
CA LYS A 53 -13.37 -6.29 -22.88
C LYS A 53 -13.26 -5.04 -23.76
N THR A 54 -13.51 -3.86 -23.20
CA THR A 54 -13.42 -2.59 -23.94
C THR A 54 -12.01 -2.34 -24.47
N LEU A 55 -10.97 -2.62 -23.69
CA LEU A 55 -9.57 -2.51 -24.14
C LEU A 55 -9.28 -3.45 -25.31
N THR A 56 -9.76 -4.69 -25.24
CA THR A 56 -9.60 -5.67 -26.32
C THR A 56 -10.34 -5.24 -27.60
N GLU A 57 -11.55 -4.72 -27.49
CA GLU A 57 -12.34 -4.19 -28.60
C GLU A 57 -11.65 -2.97 -29.27
N GLN A 58 -10.83 -2.23 -28.52
CA GLN A 58 -10.01 -1.12 -29.04
C GLN A 58 -8.64 -1.56 -29.57
N GLY A 59 -8.38 -2.85 -29.63
CA GLY A 59 -7.18 -3.43 -30.24
C GLY A 59 -6.01 -3.64 -29.29
N ALA A 60 -6.20 -3.51 -28.00
CA ALA A 60 -5.21 -3.89 -27.00
C ALA A 60 -5.13 -5.42 -26.85
N ILE A 61 -3.95 -5.90 -26.45
CA ILE A 61 -3.70 -7.31 -26.14
C ILE A 61 -3.79 -7.48 -24.62
N VAL A 62 -4.80 -8.19 -24.13
CA VAL A 62 -4.98 -8.46 -22.69
C VAL A 62 -4.59 -9.89 -22.39
N GLU A 63 -3.64 -10.10 -21.49
CA GLU A 63 -3.18 -11.42 -21.07
C GLU A 63 -3.20 -11.58 -19.56
N PHE A 64 -3.50 -12.80 -19.10
CA PHE A 64 -3.46 -13.15 -17.70
C PHE A 64 -2.15 -13.83 -17.35
N PHE A 65 -1.53 -13.42 -16.21
CA PHE A 65 -0.32 -14.05 -15.68
C PHE A 65 -0.49 -14.38 -14.19
N SER A 66 0.42 -15.16 -13.61
CA SER A 66 0.38 -15.53 -12.20
C SER A 66 1.46 -14.78 -11.42
N VAL A 67 1.13 -14.40 -10.17
CA VAL A 67 2.03 -13.80 -9.18
C VAL A 67 2.08 -14.74 -7.98
N GLU A 68 3.15 -15.55 -7.90
CA GLU A 68 3.28 -16.62 -6.89
C GLU A 68 3.41 -16.08 -5.46
N THR A 69 3.95 -14.86 -5.33
CA THR A 69 4.15 -14.22 -4.02
C THR A 69 2.94 -13.48 -3.48
N MET A 70 1.77 -13.55 -4.14
CA MET A 70 0.56 -12.81 -3.80
C MET A 70 0.15 -12.93 -2.33
N GLU A 71 0.17 -14.14 -1.77
CA GLU A 71 -0.24 -14.39 -0.37
C GLU A 71 0.66 -13.72 0.68
N TYR A 72 1.89 -13.34 0.29
CA TYR A 72 2.86 -12.70 1.19
C TYR A 72 2.85 -11.17 1.13
N MET A 73 2.10 -10.56 0.21
CA MET A 73 2.13 -9.12 -0.01
C MET A 73 1.62 -8.34 1.20
N ILE A 74 0.42 -8.67 1.68
CA ILE A 74 -0.19 -8.00 2.85
C ILE A 74 0.68 -8.19 4.11
N PRO A 75 1.09 -9.42 4.50
CA PRO A 75 1.97 -9.58 5.65
C PRO A 75 3.30 -8.82 5.54
N ALA A 76 3.96 -8.87 4.38
CA ALA A 76 5.22 -8.16 4.17
C ALA A 76 5.05 -6.65 4.29
N TYR A 77 4.00 -6.10 3.68
CA TYR A 77 3.69 -4.67 3.73
C TYR A 77 3.48 -4.20 5.17
N TYR A 78 2.60 -4.85 5.93
CA TYR A 78 2.29 -4.41 7.28
C TYR A 78 3.44 -4.56 8.26
N ILE A 79 4.30 -5.56 8.10
CA ILE A 79 5.54 -5.68 8.88
C ILE A 79 6.47 -4.51 8.59
N ILE A 80 6.75 -4.21 7.32
CA ILE A 80 7.66 -3.14 6.92
C ILE A 80 7.08 -1.77 7.30
N ALA A 81 5.83 -1.51 6.97
CA ALA A 81 5.18 -0.23 7.24
C ALA A 81 5.07 0.05 8.75
N SER A 82 4.78 -0.97 9.56
CA SER A 82 4.74 -0.82 11.02
C SER A 82 6.14 -0.58 11.61
N ALA A 83 7.16 -1.26 11.09
CA ALA A 83 8.55 -1.04 11.51
C ALA A 83 9.00 0.41 11.22
N GLU A 84 8.73 0.90 10.01
CA GLU A 84 9.02 2.29 9.63
C GLU A 84 8.20 3.30 10.43
N ALA A 85 6.90 3.05 10.63
CA ALA A 85 6.06 3.92 11.44
C ALA A 85 6.56 4.02 12.88
N SER A 86 6.93 2.90 13.50
CA SER A 86 7.50 2.88 14.85
C SER A 86 8.76 3.73 14.95
N SER A 87 9.70 3.56 14.01
CA SER A 87 10.97 4.30 13.97
C SER A 87 10.77 5.78 13.65
N ASN A 88 9.93 6.10 12.68
CA ASN A 88 9.70 7.49 12.26
C ASN A 88 8.91 8.31 13.28
N LEU A 89 7.96 7.70 13.98
CA LEU A 89 7.10 8.38 14.95
C LEU A 89 7.70 8.48 16.36
N GLU A 90 8.86 7.86 16.62
CA GLU A 90 9.57 8.01 17.90
C GLU A 90 9.96 9.45 18.20
N ARG A 91 10.24 10.26 17.15
CA ARG A 91 10.64 11.67 17.26
C ARG A 91 9.54 12.60 17.78
N PHE A 92 8.28 12.18 17.73
CA PHE A 92 7.15 12.96 18.24
C PHE A 92 6.97 12.73 19.74
N ASP A 93 7.81 13.37 20.51
CA ASP A 93 7.96 13.22 21.96
C ASP A 93 7.34 14.36 22.78
N GLY A 94 6.85 15.42 22.11
CA GLY A 94 6.30 16.60 22.74
C GLY A 94 7.36 17.57 23.30
N VAL A 95 8.66 17.29 23.09
CA VAL A 95 9.75 18.19 23.47
C VAL A 95 10.19 19.04 22.28
N LYS A 96 10.58 18.37 21.22
CA LYS A 96 11.12 18.99 20.00
C LYS A 96 10.06 19.08 18.89
N TYR A 97 9.19 18.08 18.80
CA TYR A 97 8.20 17.96 17.75
C TYR A 97 6.82 17.56 18.27
N GLY A 98 5.79 18.02 17.56
CA GLY A 98 4.43 17.58 17.72
C GLY A 98 3.72 18.13 18.94
N TYR A 99 2.62 17.47 19.27
CA TYR A 99 1.77 17.80 20.41
C TYR A 99 2.50 17.51 21.74
N ARG A 100 2.24 18.32 22.77
CA ARG A 100 2.63 18.09 24.16
C ARG A 100 1.40 18.10 25.04
N ALA A 101 1.26 17.12 25.91
CA ALA A 101 0.21 17.11 26.94
C ALA A 101 0.28 18.37 27.81
N ALA A 102 -0.89 18.93 28.12
CA ALA A 102 -0.96 20.20 28.89
C ALA A 102 -0.63 19.98 30.38
N GLU A 103 -0.99 18.81 30.92
CA GLU A 103 -0.84 18.49 32.34
C GLU A 103 -0.04 17.19 32.51
N TYR A 104 1.08 17.24 33.24
CA TYR A 104 1.92 16.08 33.53
C TYR A 104 2.77 16.27 34.77
N GLU A 105 3.16 15.15 35.42
CA GLU A 105 4.02 15.12 36.59
C GLU A 105 5.40 14.54 36.19
N GLY A 106 6.34 15.42 35.91
CA GLY A 106 7.71 15.03 35.52
C GLY A 106 7.82 14.50 34.07
N LEU A 107 9.05 14.22 33.67
CA LEU A 107 9.40 13.92 32.27
C LEU A 107 8.75 12.63 31.75
N HIS A 108 8.75 11.57 32.55
CA HIS A 108 8.21 10.28 32.14
C HIS A 108 6.70 10.35 31.89
N ASP A 109 5.96 11.01 32.79
CA ASP A 109 4.51 11.20 32.63
C ASP A 109 4.19 12.10 31.44
N MET A 110 5.02 13.12 31.19
CA MET A 110 4.91 13.97 29.99
C MET A 110 4.97 13.15 28.72
N TYR A 111 5.98 12.29 28.56
CA TYR A 111 6.08 11.43 27.37
C TYR A 111 4.90 10.49 27.24
N LYS A 112 4.50 9.84 28.32
CA LYS A 112 3.39 8.89 28.34
C LYS A 112 2.08 9.56 27.91
N LYS A 113 1.72 10.67 28.55
CA LYS A 113 0.48 11.42 28.24
C LYS A 113 0.50 11.98 26.83
N THR A 114 1.58 12.65 26.45
CA THR A 114 1.76 13.22 25.12
C THR A 114 1.50 12.18 24.03
N ARG A 115 2.13 11.02 24.10
CA ARG A 115 1.96 9.98 23.09
C ARG A 115 0.59 9.30 23.17
N THR A 116 0.02 9.20 24.34
CA THR A 116 -1.34 8.65 24.53
C THR A 116 -2.41 9.55 23.91
N GLU A 117 -2.30 10.85 24.10
CA GLU A 117 -3.26 11.84 23.60
C GLU A 117 -3.09 12.15 22.11
N ALA A 118 -1.83 12.22 21.65
CA ALA A 118 -1.51 12.63 20.28
C ALA A 118 -1.78 11.55 19.22
N PHE A 119 -1.60 10.27 19.56
CA PHE A 119 -1.73 9.19 18.59
C PHE A 119 -3.08 8.48 18.71
N GLY A 120 -3.77 8.32 17.57
CA GLY A 120 -4.96 7.50 17.46
C GLY A 120 -4.68 6.01 17.66
N GLU A 121 -5.74 5.22 17.86
CA GLU A 121 -5.64 3.78 18.19
C GLU A 121 -4.88 2.98 17.15
N GLU A 122 -5.12 3.20 15.86
CA GLU A 122 -4.44 2.48 14.78
C GLU A 122 -2.94 2.82 14.73
N VAL A 123 -2.58 4.08 14.93
CA VAL A 123 -1.18 4.51 14.97
C VAL A 123 -0.45 3.86 16.14
N LYS A 124 -1.07 3.83 17.33
CA LYS A 124 -0.51 3.13 18.50
C LYS A 124 -0.31 1.64 18.24
N ARG A 125 -1.26 0.98 17.57
CA ARG A 125 -1.15 -0.43 17.18
C ARG A 125 0.05 -0.66 16.27
N ARG A 126 0.23 0.17 15.25
CA ARG A 126 1.38 0.09 14.32
C ARG A 126 2.71 0.36 15.00
N ILE A 127 2.78 1.34 15.92
CA ILE A 127 3.98 1.61 16.71
C ILE A 127 4.36 0.38 17.56
N MET A 128 3.39 -0.22 18.23
CA MET A 128 3.63 -1.41 19.06
C MET A 128 4.07 -2.61 18.24
N LEU A 129 3.39 -2.87 17.12
CA LEU A 129 3.76 -3.95 16.19
C LEU A 129 5.16 -3.72 15.60
N GLY A 130 5.47 -2.48 15.21
CA GLY A 130 6.78 -2.12 14.68
C GLY A 130 7.90 -2.31 15.70
N SER A 131 7.68 -1.88 16.95
CA SER A 131 8.63 -2.10 18.04
C SER A 131 8.87 -3.58 18.30
N PHE A 132 7.83 -4.43 18.19
CA PHE A 132 7.95 -5.87 18.32
C PHE A 132 8.81 -6.47 17.20
N VAL A 133 8.50 -6.18 15.93
CA VAL A 133 9.20 -6.78 14.79
C VAL A 133 10.64 -6.27 14.63
N LEU A 134 10.98 -5.12 15.22
CA LEU A 134 12.33 -4.56 15.26
C LEU A 134 13.14 -5.03 16.48
N SER A 135 12.53 -5.70 17.44
CA SER A 135 13.24 -6.17 18.65
C SER A 135 14.24 -7.27 18.31
N SER A 136 15.32 -7.37 19.11
CA SER A 136 16.48 -8.25 18.83
C SER A 136 16.13 -9.72 18.63
N GLY A 137 15.07 -10.24 19.26
CA GLY A 137 14.64 -11.64 19.12
C GLY A 137 13.79 -11.91 17.86
N TYR A 138 13.28 -10.87 17.20
CA TYR A 138 12.31 -11.01 16.11
C TYR A 138 12.73 -10.33 14.80
N TYR A 139 13.77 -9.51 14.84
CA TYR A 139 14.25 -8.73 13.69
C TYR A 139 14.50 -9.61 12.46
N ASP A 140 15.27 -10.67 12.62
CA ASP A 140 15.61 -11.56 11.50
C ASP A 140 14.40 -12.37 11.01
N ALA A 141 13.57 -12.84 11.96
CA ALA A 141 12.45 -13.70 11.68
C ALA A 141 11.28 -12.97 10.99
N TYR A 142 11.10 -11.69 11.27
CA TYR A 142 10.00 -10.89 10.72
C TYR A 142 10.48 -9.79 9.77
N TYR A 143 11.26 -8.82 10.25
CA TYR A 143 11.60 -7.64 9.45
C TYR A 143 12.51 -7.98 8.26
N LEU A 144 13.62 -8.67 8.48
CA LEU A 144 14.49 -9.09 7.37
C LEU A 144 13.80 -10.06 6.42
N LYS A 145 12.97 -10.96 6.95
CA LYS A 145 12.18 -11.86 6.11
C LYS A 145 11.20 -11.07 5.22
N ALA A 146 10.51 -10.08 5.77
CA ALA A 146 9.62 -9.21 5.01
C ALA A 146 10.35 -8.41 3.91
N LEU A 147 11.56 -7.89 4.20
CA LEU A 147 12.39 -7.22 3.19
C LEU A 147 12.82 -8.16 2.05
N ARG A 148 13.18 -9.40 2.37
CA ARG A 148 13.50 -10.42 1.34
C ARG A 148 12.28 -10.77 0.51
N THR A 149 11.12 -10.90 1.14
CA THR A 149 9.85 -11.13 0.45
C THR A 149 9.49 -9.95 -0.47
N LYS A 150 9.65 -8.72 -0.01
CA LYS A 150 9.51 -7.51 -0.85
C LYS A 150 10.38 -7.58 -2.11
N ALA A 151 11.63 -8.01 -1.98
CA ALA A 151 12.54 -8.15 -3.13
C ALA A 151 12.05 -9.23 -4.13
N LEU A 152 11.46 -10.32 -3.66
CA LEU A 152 10.87 -11.34 -4.52
C LEU A 152 9.62 -10.82 -5.24
N ILE A 153 8.71 -10.15 -4.53
CA ILE A 153 7.53 -9.52 -5.11
C ILE A 153 7.95 -8.54 -6.22
N LYS A 154 8.89 -7.64 -5.90
CA LYS A 154 9.40 -6.69 -6.90
C LYS A 154 9.95 -7.39 -8.14
N LYS A 155 10.72 -8.45 -7.97
CA LYS A 155 11.27 -9.22 -9.10
C LYS A 155 10.19 -9.80 -10.01
N GLU A 156 9.09 -10.32 -9.46
CA GLU A 156 7.97 -10.83 -10.27
C GLU A 156 7.30 -9.73 -11.10
N PHE A 157 7.10 -8.53 -10.51
CA PHE A 157 6.55 -7.40 -11.24
C PHE A 157 7.53 -6.83 -12.28
N ASP A 158 8.83 -6.74 -11.97
CA ASP A 158 9.84 -6.32 -12.93
C ASP A 158 9.85 -7.25 -14.15
N GLN A 159 9.76 -8.58 -13.94
CA GLN A 159 9.65 -9.57 -15.02
C GLN A 159 8.33 -9.43 -15.81
N ALA A 160 7.23 -9.11 -15.14
CA ALA A 160 5.97 -8.86 -15.83
C ALA A 160 6.06 -7.61 -16.75
N PHE A 161 6.72 -6.56 -16.31
CA PHE A 161 6.94 -5.34 -17.09
C PHE A 161 7.94 -5.52 -18.25
N GLU A 162 8.73 -6.59 -18.29
CA GLU A 162 9.48 -6.96 -19.52
C GLU A 162 8.55 -7.39 -20.65
N LYS A 163 7.35 -7.85 -20.31
CA LYS A 163 6.37 -8.39 -21.28
C LYS A 163 5.19 -7.45 -21.54
N TYR A 164 4.73 -6.74 -20.49
CA TYR A 164 3.53 -5.92 -20.53
C TYR A 164 3.86 -4.44 -20.41
N ASP A 165 3.16 -3.62 -21.20
CA ASP A 165 3.26 -2.16 -21.14
C ASP A 165 2.55 -1.61 -19.89
N VAL A 166 1.46 -2.29 -19.47
CA VAL A 166 0.63 -1.92 -18.33
C VAL A 166 0.20 -3.17 -17.58
N ILE A 167 0.18 -3.10 -16.24
CA ILE A 167 -0.45 -4.12 -15.40
C ILE A 167 -1.75 -3.54 -14.83
N LEU A 168 -2.85 -4.28 -14.95
CA LEU A 168 -4.17 -3.87 -14.49
C LEU A 168 -4.62 -4.71 -13.30
N ALA A 169 -5.25 -4.03 -12.34
CA ALA A 169 -5.88 -4.62 -11.16
C ALA A 169 -7.15 -3.84 -10.80
N PRO A 170 -8.12 -4.44 -10.08
CA PRO A 170 -9.10 -3.66 -9.34
C PRO A 170 -8.40 -2.76 -8.31
N GLU A 171 -8.98 -1.64 -7.96
CA GLU A 171 -8.45 -0.74 -6.91
C GLU A 171 -8.77 -1.25 -5.50
N ALA A 172 -9.99 -1.76 -5.32
CA ALA A 172 -10.47 -2.30 -4.06
C ALA A 172 -11.29 -3.57 -4.28
N PRO A 173 -11.37 -4.50 -3.30
CA PRO A 173 -12.12 -5.74 -3.46
C PRO A 173 -13.64 -5.55 -3.35
N TYR A 174 -14.10 -4.40 -2.90
CA TYR A 174 -15.52 -4.08 -2.69
C TYR A 174 -15.79 -2.59 -3.00
N THR A 175 -17.07 -2.24 -3.11
CA THR A 175 -17.51 -0.86 -3.25
C THR A 175 -17.31 -0.08 -1.94
N ALA A 176 -17.42 1.25 -1.98
CA ALA A 176 -17.21 2.09 -0.80
C ALA A 176 -18.07 1.64 0.39
N PRO A 177 -17.49 1.40 1.57
CA PRO A 177 -18.24 1.01 2.76
C PRO A 177 -19.09 2.18 3.27
N LYS A 178 -20.12 1.87 4.06
CA LYS A 178 -20.88 2.91 4.76
C LYS A 178 -20.02 3.59 5.83
N ILE A 179 -20.34 4.85 6.12
CA ILE A 179 -19.63 5.62 7.14
C ILE A 179 -19.65 4.88 8.48
N GLY A 180 -18.47 4.61 9.06
CA GLY A 180 -18.28 3.90 10.33
C GLY A 180 -18.22 2.37 10.23
N GLU A 181 -18.56 1.77 9.10
CA GLU A 181 -18.59 0.31 8.92
C GLU A 181 -17.18 -0.30 8.89
N SER A 182 -16.24 0.35 8.20
CA SER A 182 -14.84 -0.12 8.05
C SER A 182 -14.05 -0.17 9.36
N LEU A 183 -14.49 0.53 10.40
CA LEU A 183 -13.82 0.58 11.71
C LEU A 183 -14.16 -0.62 12.61
N GLN A 184 -15.13 -1.44 12.23
CA GLN A 184 -15.61 -2.55 13.08
C GLN A 184 -14.77 -3.82 12.95
N ASP A 185 -14.11 -4.03 11.79
CA ASP A 185 -13.25 -5.18 11.55
C ASP A 185 -11.90 -4.74 10.96
N PRO A 186 -10.85 -4.64 11.81
CA PRO A 186 -9.51 -4.28 11.33
C PRO A 186 -8.93 -5.26 10.32
N LEU A 187 -9.26 -6.55 10.39
CA LEU A 187 -8.76 -7.55 9.44
C LEU A 187 -9.36 -7.36 8.06
N ALA A 188 -10.68 -7.13 7.98
CA ALA A 188 -11.35 -6.81 6.73
C ALA A 188 -10.79 -5.52 6.11
N MET A 189 -10.51 -4.51 6.94
CA MET A 189 -9.87 -3.27 6.49
C MET A 189 -8.49 -3.53 5.85
N TYR A 190 -7.65 -4.36 6.50
CA TYR A 190 -6.33 -4.69 5.97
C TYR A 190 -6.39 -5.51 4.67
N LEU A 191 -7.36 -6.40 4.54
CA LEU A 191 -7.59 -7.15 3.30
C LEU A 191 -8.07 -6.25 2.15
N GLY A 192 -8.63 -5.08 2.47
CA GLY A 192 -8.98 -4.07 1.48
C GLY A 192 -7.80 -3.54 0.68
N ASP A 193 -6.59 -3.59 1.24
CA ASP A 193 -5.36 -3.07 0.61
C ASP A 193 -4.70 -4.08 -0.36
N VAL A 194 -5.30 -5.24 -0.60
CA VAL A 194 -4.69 -6.37 -1.33
C VAL A 194 -4.13 -6.00 -2.71
N TYR A 195 -4.73 -5.06 -3.41
CA TYR A 195 -4.28 -4.63 -4.74
C TYR A 195 -3.22 -3.54 -4.69
N THR A 196 -3.33 -2.61 -3.74
CA THR A 196 -2.48 -1.42 -3.65
C THR A 196 -1.14 -1.69 -2.97
N VAL A 197 -1.07 -2.67 -2.07
CA VAL A 197 0.19 -3.02 -1.38
C VAL A 197 1.28 -3.49 -2.34
N ALA A 198 0.92 -4.17 -3.44
CA ALA A 198 1.88 -4.61 -4.44
C ALA A 198 2.62 -3.44 -5.09
N VAL A 199 1.88 -2.41 -5.48
CA VAL A 199 2.42 -1.17 -6.09
C VAL A 199 3.39 -0.49 -5.13
N ASN A 200 2.99 -0.34 -3.85
CA ASN A 200 3.83 0.25 -2.80
C ASN A 200 5.10 -0.57 -2.52
N LEU A 201 5.00 -1.91 -2.44
CA LEU A 201 6.16 -2.77 -2.20
C LEU A 201 7.16 -2.74 -3.37
N CYS A 202 6.66 -2.65 -4.59
CA CYS A 202 7.50 -2.64 -5.81
C CYS A 202 8.08 -1.26 -6.12
N GLY A 203 7.50 -0.19 -5.57
CA GLY A 203 7.89 1.19 -5.88
C GLY A 203 7.47 1.61 -7.29
N LEU A 204 6.26 1.21 -7.67
CA LEU A 204 5.61 1.50 -8.95
C LEU A 204 4.72 2.74 -8.83
#